data_0350b8d3fc97f20e865c3d1f808d8f09
#
_entry.id   0350b8d3fc97f20e865c3d1f808d8f09
#
_cell.length_a   1.000
_cell.length_b   1.000
_cell.length_c   1.000
_cell.angle_alpha   90.00
_cell.angle_beta   90.00
_cell.angle_gamma   90.00
#
_symmetry.space_group_name_H-M   'P 1'
#
loop_
_entity.id
_entity.type
_entity.pdbx_description
1 polymer ?
#
loop_
_entity_poly.entity_id
_entity_poly.type
_entity_poly.pdbx_seq_one_letter_code
_entity_poly.pdbx_strand_id
1 'polypeptide(L)'
;MKNITLSIVAVIMAFVTVSCNQTSNKSEKSSNDSAVLSEEQSSAQPKENDTVTTTAVADTSKGETVKTVTTTFSIAPIITDYLSLKNALASDNDKAAANAGKQLFITLKNVDMKTIPANKHKEYMDIAENAKENAEHIGDNAGKIDHQREHLASLSKDVSDLIALFGTTQKLYQDYCPMYNDGKGAIWISEAKTIKNPYYGSKMLTCGSVKKEF
;
A
#
# COMPACT_ATOMS: atom_id res chain seq x y z
N MET A 1 -24.12 45.35 26.10
CA MET A 1 -25.01 44.45 26.84
C MET A 1 -26.12 44.04 25.88
N LYS A 2 -25.97 42.88 25.24
CA LYS A 2 -27.02 42.29 24.40
C LYS A 2 -27.09 40.82 24.78
N ASN A 3 -28.21 40.45 25.36
CA ASN A 3 -28.54 39.12 25.83
C ASN A 3 -28.83 38.20 24.61
N ILE A 4 -28.11 37.12 24.49
CA ILE A 4 -28.41 36.06 23.52
C ILE A 4 -29.14 34.94 24.27
N THR A 5 -30.43 34.82 24.01
CA THR A 5 -31.29 33.75 24.52
C THR A 5 -30.98 32.42 23.82
N LEU A 6 -30.65 31.42 24.60
CA LEU A 6 -30.37 30.06 24.20
C LEU A 6 -31.69 29.32 24.00
N SER A 7 -32.03 28.98 22.76
CA SER A 7 -33.18 28.09 22.44
C SER A 7 -32.69 26.65 22.35
N ILE A 8 -33.08 25.83 23.32
CA ILE A 8 -32.89 24.40 23.33
C ILE A 8 -34.08 23.76 22.62
N VAL A 9 -33.87 23.20 21.45
CA VAL A 9 -34.84 22.33 20.77
C VAL A 9 -34.49 20.88 21.08
N ALA A 10 -35.32 20.27 21.93
CA ALA A 10 -35.26 18.84 22.22
C ALA A 10 -35.97 18.08 21.08
N VAL A 11 -35.22 17.29 20.30
CA VAL A 11 -35.79 16.35 19.33
C VAL A 11 -35.85 14.99 19.98
N ILE A 12 -37.09 14.53 20.23
CA ILE A 12 -37.42 13.19 20.72
C ILE A 12 -37.40 12.26 19.51
N MET A 13 -36.44 11.34 19.46
CA MET A 13 -36.44 10.23 18.49
C MET A 13 -37.19 9.04 19.05
N ALA A 14 -38.30 8.69 18.43
CA ALA A 14 -39.04 7.46 18.65
C ALA A 14 -38.34 6.29 17.95
N PHE A 15 -37.89 5.30 18.73
CA PHE A 15 -37.38 4.01 18.23
C PHE A 15 -38.57 3.12 17.84
N VAL A 16 -38.65 2.78 16.56
CA VAL A 16 -39.52 1.71 16.07
C VAL A 16 -38.67 0.45 15.91
N THR A 17 -38.85 -0.51 16.82
CA THR A 17 -38.30 -1.85 16.71
C THR A 17 -39.17 -2.71 15.81
N VAL A 18 -38.68 -3.08 14.63
CA VAL A 18 -39.30 -4.14 13.83
C VAL A 18 -38.52 -5.42 14.06
N SER A 19 -39.18 -6.33 14.77
CA SER A 19 -38.77 -7.73 14.93
C SER A 19 -39.40 -8.54 13.79
N CYS A 20 -38.61 -9.21 12.97
CA CYS A 20 -39.09 -10.26 12.05
C CYS A 20 -38.25 -11.51 12.20
N ASN A 21 -38.79 -12.37 12.86
CA ASN A 21 -39.06 -13.82 12.85
C ASN A 21 -38.31 -14.66 11.81
N GLN A 22 -37.66 -15.61 12.39
CA GLN A 22 -36.88 -16.72 11.82
C GLN A 22 -37.85 -17.81 11.31
N THR A 23 -37.67 -18.26 10.09
CA THR A 23 -38.28 -19.51 9.63
C THR A 23 -37.20 -20.45 9.12
N SER A 24 -36.99 -21.47 9.90
CA SER A 24 -36.23 -22.67 9.57
C SER A 24 -36.97 -23.49 8.52
N ASN A 25 -36.27 -23.99 7.52
CA ASN A 25 -36.67 -25.23 6.86
C ASN A 25 -35.46 -26.15 6.62
N LYS A 26 -35.66 -27.33 7.12
CA LYS A 26 -34.81 -28.51 7.22
C LYS A 26 -35.19 -29.48 6.11
N SER A 27 -34.28 -30.33 5.75
CA SER A 27 -34.40 -31.62 4.99
C SER A 27 -33.85 -31.54 3.56
N GLU A 28 -33.14 -32.52 3.01
CA GLU A 28 -32.74 -33.90 3.38
C GLU A 28 -31.54 -34.27 2.46
N LYS A 29 -30.56 -34.88 2.95
CA LYS A 29 -29.95 -36.20 2.85
C LYS A 29 -30.16 -36.95 1.51
N SER A 30 -29.09 -37.17 0.74
CA SER A 30 -28.86 -38.44 0.05
C SER A 30 -27.35 -38.68 -0.08
N SER A 31 -26.97 -39.82 0.41
CA SER A 31 -25.73 -40.52 0.42
C SER A 31 -25.52 -41.31 -0.90
N ASN A 32 -24.27 -41.51 -1.27
CA ASN A 32 -23.61 -42.78 -1.65
C ASN A 32 -22.27 -42.41 -2.27
N ASP A 33 -21.15 -42.80 -1.70
CA ASP A 33 -20.51 -44.07 -1.49
C ASP A 33 -19.71 -44.56 -2.73
N SER A 34 -18.47 -44.86 -2.44
CA SER A 34 -17.47 -45.76 -2.94
C SER A 34 -16.15 -45.05 -3.27
N ALA A 35 -15.19 -45.11 -2.44
CA ALA A 35 -14.14 -46.07 -2.09
C ALA A 35 -13.37 -46.63 -3.32
N VAL A 36 -12.05 -46.47 -3.30
CA VAL A 36 -11.00 -47.50 -3.37
C VAL A 36 -9.64 -46.85 -3.66
N LEU A 37 -8.76 -46.83 -2.67
CA LEU A 37 -7.41 -47.38 -2.55
C LEU A 37 -6.52 -47.46 -3.81
N SER A 38 -5.34 -46.88 -3.74
CA SER A 38 -4.07 -47.60 -3.73
C SER A 38 -2.88 -46.65 -3.48
N GLU A 39 -2.14 -46.98 -2.50
CA GLU A 39 -0.75 -46.91 -2.15
C GLU A 39 0.23 -47.11 -3.33
N GLU A 40 1.38 -46.44 -3.28
CA GLU A 40 2.75 -46.96 -3.00
C GLU A 40 3.74 -45.79 -3.20
N GLN A 41 4.43 -45.35 -2.24
CA GLN A 41 5.71 -45.67 -1.64
C GLN A 41 6.88 -46.00 -2.62
N SER A 42 7.92 -45.14 -2.68
CA SER A 42 9.33 -45.50 -2.65
C SER A 42 10.24 -44.27 -2.60
N SER A 43 10.82 -43.95 -1.52
CA SER A 43 12.15 -43.91 -0.95
C SER A 43 13.30 -44.10 -1.96
N ALA A 44 14.26 -43.13 -1.93
CA ALA A 44 15.69 -43.38 -1.78
C ALA A 44 16.51 -42.07 -1.77
N GLN A 45 17.12 -41.77 -0.66
CA GLN A 45 18.46 -41.20 -0.55
C GLN A 45 19.45 -42.37 -0.49
N PRO A 46 20.79 -42.28 -0.81
CA PRO A 46 21.75 -41.44 -0.12
C PRO A 46 23.07 -41.08 -0.86
N LYS A 47 23.94 -40.36 -0.07
CA LYS A 47 25.41 -40.31 -0.02
C LYS A 47 26.12 -39.30 -0.91
N GLU A 48 26.65 -38.21 -0.28
CA GLU A 48 27.97 -38.10 0.35
C GLU A 48 29.19 -38.55 -0.50
N ASN A 49 30.04 -37.59 -0.85
CA ASN A 49 31.49 -37.83 -0.71
C ASN A 49 32.29 -36.50 -0.60
N ASP A 50 33.07 -36.45 0.45
CA ASP A 50 34.17 -35.54 0.73
C ASP A 50 35.25 -35.55 -0.36
N THR A 51 35.93 -34.45 -0.55
CA THR A 51 37.42 -34.44 -0.56
C THR A 51 37.94 -33.02 -0.35
N VAL A 52 38.65 -32.86 0.72
CA VAL A 52 39.60 -31.80 1.12
C VAL A 52 40.78 -31.75 0.15
N THR A 53 41.23 -30.58 -0.28
CA THR A 53 42.65 -30.33 -0.51
C THR A 53 42.98 -28.86 -0.25
N THR A 54 43.76 -28.67 0.77
CA THR A 54 44.50 -27.49 1.20
C THR A 54 45.66 -27.22 0.23
N THR A 55 45.85 -25.98 -0.20
CA THR A 55 47.20 -25.45 -0.43
C THR A 55 47.23 -23.95 -0.21
N ALA A 56 48.08 -23.52 0.69
CA ALA A 56 48.43 -22.14 1.00
C ALA A 56 49.43 -21.62 -0.06
N VAL A 57 49.49 -20.34 -0.25
CA VAL A 57 50.53 -19.34 0.00
C VAL A 57 50.48 -18.13 -0.95
N ALA A 58 50.74 -17.03 -0.32
CA ALA A 58 51.49 -15.82 -0.67
C ALA A 58 50.71 -14.57 -1.11
N ASP A 59 50.56 -13.72 -0.15
CA ASP A 59 50.94 -12.28 -0.06
C ASP A 59 51.20 -11.55 -1.39
N THR A 60 50.35 -10.56 -1.67
CA THR A 60 50.81 -9.30 -2.24
C THR A 60 49.81 -8.20 -1.88
N SER A 61 50.21 -7.36 -0.96
CA SER A 61 49.65 -6.06 -0.64
C SER A 61 49.41 -5.24 -1.91
N LYS A 62 48.16 -4.88 -2.18
CA LYS A 62 47.86 -3.75 -3.05
C LYS A 62 46.60 -3.07 -2.53
N GLY A 63 46.79 -1.82 -2.13
CA GLY A 63 45.79 -0.99 -1.49
C GLY A 63 44.42 -1.06 -2.14
N GLU A 64 43.47 -1.61 -1.46
CA GLU A 64 42.07 -1.43 -1.74
C GLU A 64 41.69 -0.02 -1.29
N THR A 65 41.52 0.83 -2.29
CA THR A 65 40.77 2.07 -2.11
C THR A 65 39.34 1.67 -1.72
N VAL A 66 39.05 1.70 -0.45
CA VAL A 66 37.67 1.59 0.07
C VAL A 66 36.90 2.76 -0.58
N LYS A 67 36.25 2.49 -1.68
CA LYS A 67 35.18 3.38 -2.17
C LYS A 67 34.14 3.40 -1.08
N THR A 68 34.16 4.46 -0.28
CA THR A 68 33.03 4.80 0.59
C THR A 68 31.81 4.94 -0.32
N VAL A 69 30.98 3.90 -0.41
CA VAL A 69 29.68 3.96 -1.05
C VAL A 69 28.86 4.84 -0.11
N THR A 70 28.84 6.13 -0.40
CA THR A 70 27.88 7.05 0.21
C THR A 70 26.51 6.56 -0.28
N THR A 71 25.82 5.82 0.57
CA THR A 71 24.43 5.38 0.31
C THR A 71 23.59 6.64 0.34
N THR A 72 23.36 7.22 -0.84
CA THR A 72 22.45 8.36 -0.98
C THR A 72 21.05 7.86 -0.68
N PHE A 73 20.34 8.55 0.20
CA PHE A 73 18.94 8.24 0.51
C PHE A 73 18.09 8.23 -0.78
N SER A 74 17.26 7.22 -0.93
CA SER A 74 16.36 7.05 -2.07
C SER A 74 14.96 6.69 -1.61
N ILE A 75 13.97 7.38 -2.17
CA ILE A 75 12.55 7.09 -1.96
C ILE A 75 12.00 6.02 -2.94
N ALA A 76 12.85 5.43 -3.78
CA ALA A 76 12.41 4.46 -4.79
C ALA A 76 11.63 3.26 -4.19
N PRO A 77 11.99 2.67 -3.02
CA PRO A 77 11.17 1.65 -2.39
C PRO A 77 9.76 2.13 -2.02
N ILE A 78 9.65 3.34 -1.46
CA ILE A 78 8.36 3.95 -1.10
C ILE A 78 7.50 4.14 -2.36
N ILE A 79 8.08 4.65 -3.44
CA ILE A 79 7.37 4.81 -4.72
C ILE A 79 6.90 3.45 -5.26
N THR A 80 7.73 2.42 -5.21
CA THR A 80 7.38 1.07 -5.69
C THR A 80 6.17 0.50 -4.95
N ASP A 81 6.16 0.59 -3.63
CA ASP A 81 5.05 0.10 -2.82
C ASP A 81 3.78 0.92 -3.02
N TYR A 82 3.90 2.24 -3.13
CA TYR A 82 2.78 3.11 -3.48
C TYR A 82 2.18 2.78 -4.84
N LEU A 83 2.99 2.56 -5.87
CA LEU A 83 2.51 2.20 -7.21
C LEU A 83 1.77 0.85 -7.20
N SER A 84 2.25 -0.12 -6.42
CA SER A 84 1.57 -1.40 -6.22
C SER A 84 0.19 -1.20 -5.60
N LEU A 85 0.08 -0.37 -4.56
CA LEU A 85 -1.17 -0.02 -3.90
C LEU A 85 -2.14 0.69 -4.86
N LYS A 86 -1.67 1.74 -5.54
CA LYS A 86 -2.44 2.51 -6.53
C LYS A 86 -2.99 1.61 -7.63
N ASN A 87 -2.17 0.68 -8.16
CA ASN A 87 -2.58 -0.24 -9.22
C ASN A 87 -3.62 -1.26 -8.74
N ALA A 88 -3.51 -1.73 -7.49
CA ALA A 88 -4.53 -2.58 -6.88
C ALA A 88 -5.89 -1.88 -6.80
N LEU A 89 -5.92 -0.61 -6.36
CA LEU A 89 -7.16 0.18 -6.29
C LEU A 89 -7.74 0.52 -7.68
N ALA A 90 -6.88 0.77 -8.67
CA ALA A 90 -7.31 0.99 -10.06
C ALA A 90 -7.93 -0.28 -10.69
N SER A 91 -7.59 -1.45 -10.15
CA SER A 91 -8.11 -2.77 -10.57
C SER A 91 -9.24 -3.28 -9.66
N ASP A 92 -9.80 -2.46 -8.78
CA ASP A 92 -10.85 -2.79 -7.81
C ASP A 92 -10.48 -3.97 -6.88
N ASN A 93 -9.18 -4.15 -6.59
CA ASN A 93 -8.68 -5.23 -5.74
C ASN A 93 -8.32 -4.73 -4.33
N ASP A 94 -9.32 -4.70 -3.46
CA ASP A 94 -9.23 -4.24 -2.09
C ASP A 94 -8.23 -5.03 -1.22
N LYS A 95 -8.14 -6.35 -1.44
CA LYS A 95 -7.20 -7.21 -0.69
C LYS A 95 -5.76 -6.97 -1.09
N ALA A 96 -5.51 -6.82 -2.40
CA ALA A 96 -4.17 -6.48 -2.87
C ALA A 96 -3.78 -5.06 -2.43
N ALA A 97 -4.73 -4.11 -2.42
CA ALA A 97 -4.52 -2.77 -1.89
C ALA A 97 -4.15 -2.79 -0.40
N ALA A 98 -4.86 -3.59 0.42
CA ALA A 98 -4.54 -3.75 1.83
C ALA A 98 -3.13 -4.34 2.04
N ASN A 99 -2.75 -5.37 1.28
CA ASN A 99 -1.41 -5.95 1.37
C ASN A 99 -0.32 -4.93 0.98
N ALA A 100 -0.54 -4.18 -0.09
CA ALA A 100 0.39 -3.13 -0.52
C ALA A 100 0.46 -1.97 0.47
N GLY A 101 -0.65 -1.60 1.11
CA GLY A 101 -0.69 -0.61 2.20
C GLY A 101 0.17 -1.02 3.39
N LYS A 102 0.03 -2.28 3.85
CA LYS A 102 0.88 -2.84 4.92
C LYS A 102 2.35 -2.85 4.56
N GLN A 103 2.68 -3.21 3.32
CA GLN A 103 4.06 -3.19 2.85
C GLN A 103 4.63 -1.77 2.84
N LEU A 104 3.88 -0.80 2.32
CA LEU A 104 4.29 0.61 2.30
C LEU A 104 4.50 1.16 3.73
N PHE A 105 3.62 0.82 4.68
CA PHE A 105 3.79 1.16 6.08
C PHE A 105 5.12 0.63 6.64
N ILE A 106 5.44 -0.64 6.37
CA ILE A 106 6.70 -1.27 6.79
C ILE A 106 7.90 -0.55 6.17
N THR A 107 7.84 -0.23 4.88
CA THR A 107 8.90 0.47 4.16
C THR A 107 9.13 1.87 4.75
N LEU A 108 8.07 2.63 5.00
CA LEU A 108 8.15 3.96 5.63
C LEU A 108 8.71 3.90 7.07
N LYS A 109 8.31 2.88 7.84
CA LYS A 109 8.75 2.67 9.22
C LYS A 109 10.24 2.32 9.31
N ASN A 110 10.78 1.62 8.32
CA ASN A 110 12.14 1.09 8.33
C ASN A 110 13.17 1.99 7.63
N VAL A 111 12.80 3.22 7.29
CA VAL A 111 13.74 4.18 6.71
C VAL A 111 14.86 4.50 7.70
N ASP A 112 16.11 4.32 7.26
CA ASP A 112 17.27 4.73 8.07
C ASP A 112 17.44 6.26 8.00
N MET A 113 17.05 6.93 9.07
CA MET A 113 17.12 8.39 9.19
C MET A 113 18.55 8.95 9.02
N LYS A 114 19.59 8.14 9.27
CA LYS A 114 20.98 8.56 9.11
C LYS A 114 21.37 8.79 7.66
N THR A 115 20.63 8.18 6.72
CA THR A 115 20.87 8.34 5.28
C THR A 115 20.22 9.60 4.70
N ILE A 116 19.27 10.19 5.43
CA ILE A 116 18.59 11.42 5.02
C ILE A 116 19.47 12.64 5.32
N PRO A 117 19.62 13.60 4.39
CA PRO A 117 20.32 14.85 4.68
C PRO A 117 19.69 15.60 5.86
N ALA A 118 20.51 16.05 6.82
CA ALA A 118 20.02 16.65 8.07
C ALA A 118 19.05 17.83 7.87
N ASN A 119 19.25 18.63 6.83
CA ASN A 119 18.40 19.75 6.49
C ASN A 119 17.01 19.36 5.95
N LYS A 120 16.80 18.08 5.62
CA LYS A 120 15.53 17.52 5.15
C LYS A 120 14.82 16.66 6.19
N HIS A 121 15.44 16.41 7.36
CA HIS A 121 14.89 15.52 8.39
C HIS A 121 13.50 15.95 8.83
N LYS A 122 13.34 17.23 9.18
CA LYS A 122 12.06 17.73 9.71
C LYS A 122 10.95 17.54 8.68
N GLU A 123 11.16 18.00 7.45
CA GLU A 123 10.17 17.93 6.38
C GLU A 123 9.83 16.47 6.02
N TYR A 124 10.86 15.60 5.96
CA TYR A 124 10.63 14.17 5.78
C TYR A 124 9.76 13.58 6.90
N MET A 125 10.05 13.88 8.17
CA MET A 125 9.29 13.36 9.30
C MET A 125 7.83 13.77 9.26
N ASP A 126 7.57 15.06 8.97
CA ASP A 126 6.22 15.60 8.86
C ASP A 126 5.41 14.88 7.75
N ILE A 127 6.02 14.65 6.58
CA ILE A 127 5.37 13.94 5.45
C ILE A 127 5.23 12.44 5.76
N ALA A 128 6.29 11.80 6.25
CA ALA A 128 6.32 10.36 6.48
C ALA A 128 5.36 9.91 7.59
N GLU A 129 5.07 10.76 8.59
CA GLU A 129 4.09 10.47 9.64
C GLU A 129 2.69 10.32 9.02
N ASN A 130 2.26 11.30 8.23
CA ASN A 130 0.99 11.27 7.53
C ASN A 130 0.90 10.09 6.54
N ALA A 131 1.98 9.85 5.78
CA ALA A 131 2.04 8.74 4.84
C ALA A 131 1.92 7.37 5.53
N LYS A 132 2.56 7.18 6.69
CA LYS A 132 2.44 5.95 7.50
C LYS A 132 1.02 5.73 7.98
N GLU A 133 0.39 6.76 8.55
CA GLU A 133 -1.00 6.68 9.03
C GLU A 133 -1.94 6.26 7.89
N ASN A 134 -1.86 6.92 6.74
CA ASN A 134 -2.71 6.59 5.59
C ASN A 134 -2.43 5.18 5.04
N ALA A 135 -1.17 4.75 5.00
CA ALA A 135 -0.80 3.40 4.55
C ALA A 135 -1.32 2.31 5.51
N GLU A 136 -1.27 2.54 6.83
CA GLU A 136 -1.81 1.65 7.85
C GLU A 136 -3.34 1.53 7.72
N HIS A 137 -4.05 2.65 7.61
CA HIS A 137 -5.50 2.65 7.41
C HIS A 137 -5.91 1.90 6.15
N ILE A 138 -5.21 2.06 5.04
CA ILE A 138 -5.48 1.26 3.83
C ILE A 138 -5.23 -0.22 4.11
N GLY A 139 -4.15 -0.54 4.81
CA GLY A 139 -3.75 -1.90 5.13
C GLY A 139 -4.76 -2.65 6.00
N ASP A 140 -5.40 -1.95 6.93
CA ASP A 140 -6.33 -2.54 7.90
C ASP A 140 -7.78 -2.58 7.42
N ASN A 141 -8.08 -1.99 6.27
CA ASN A 141 -9.44 -1.90 5.73
C ASN A 141 -9.67 -2.75 4.46
N ALA A 142 -9.14 -3.99 4.42
CA ALA A 142 -9.51 -4.95 3.38
C ALA A 142 -11.05 -5.17 3.38
N GLY A 143 -11.64 -5.22 2.18
CA GLY A 143 -13.10 -5.30 2.01
C GLY A 143 -13.84 -3.96 2.00
N LYS A 144 -13.14 -2.84 2.25
CA LYS A 144 -13.73 -1.50 2.28
C LYS A 144 -13.02 -0.58 1.28
N ILE A 145 -13.14 -0.90 0.00
CA ILE A 145 -12.35 -0.25 -1.07
C ILE A 145 -12.57 1.28 -1.13
N ASP A 146 -13.78 1.75 -0.86
CA ASP A 146 -14.06 3.19 -0.89
C ASP A 146 -13.32 3.92 0.23
N HIS A 147 -13.24 3.33 1.42
CA HIS A 147 -12.44 3.86 2.53
C HIS A 147 -10.94 3.83 2.22
N GLN A 148 -10.44 2.76 1.60
CA GLN A 148 -9.05 2.72 1.13
C GLN A 148 -8.73 3.84 0.13
N ARG A 149 -9.67 4.18 -0.74
CA ARG A 149 -9.56 5.29 -1.71
C ARG A 149 -9.54 6.66 -1.06
N GLU A 150 -10.27 6.84 0.04
CA GLU A 150 -10.21 8.08 0.84
C GLU A 150 -8.80 8.33 1.36
N HIS A 151 -8.18 7.31 1.97
CA HIS A 151 -6.81 7.40 2.46
C HIS A 151 -5.77 7.52 1.33
N LEU A 152 -6.02 6.90 0.16
CA LEU A 152 -5.14 7.07 -1.00
C LEU A 152 -5.03 8.54 -1.42
N ALA A 153 -6.09 9.34 -1.31
CA ALA A 153 -6.06 10.74 -1.72
C ALA A 153 -5.05 11.57 -0.89
N SER A 154 -5.00 11.34 0.42
CA SER A 154 -4.00 11.95 1.30
C SER A 154 -2.60 11.40 1.04
N LEU A 155 -2.47 10.08 0.99
CA LEU A 155 -1.20 9.38 0.73
C LEU A 155 -0.56 9.80 -0.61
N SER A 156 -1.37 10.01 -1.65
CA SER A 156 -0.88 10.45 -2.97
C SER A 156 -0.25 11.83 -2.92
N LYS A 157 -0.77 12.70 -2.06
CA LYS A 157 -0.20 14.02 -1.81
C LYS A 157 1.14 13.89 -1.08
N ASP A 158 1.19 13.06 -0.04
CA ASP A 158 2.42 12.82 0.73
C ASP A 158 3.53 12.25 -0.18
N VAL A 159 3.20 11.29 -1.05
CA VAL A 159 4.16 10.74 -2.01
C VAL A 159 4.61 11.77 -3.05
N SER A 160 3.72 12.64 -3.52
CA SER A 160 4.08 13.76 -4.40
C SER A 160 5.06 14.73 -3.71
N ASP A 161 4.85 15.00 -2.43
CA ASP A 161 5.70 15.88 -1.62
C ASP A 161 7.07 15.23 -1.36
N LEU A 162 7.13 13.91 -1.10
CA LEU A 162 8.39 13.17 -1.02
C LEU A 162 9.18 13.22 -2.35
N ILE A 163 8.50 13.09 -3.49
CA ILE A 163 9.14 13.24 -4.80
C ILE A 163 9.68 14.66 -5.00
N ALA A 164 8.93 15.67 -4.59
CA ALA A 164 9.40 17.05 -4.65
C ALA A 164 10.63 17.30 -3.76
N LEU A 165 10.66 16.69 -2.58
CA LEU A 165 11.73 16.85 -1.60
C LEU A 165 13.02 16.12 -2.02
N PHE A 166 12.93 14.89 -2.53
CA PHE A 166 14.09 14.03 -2.78
C PHE A 166 14.39 13.79 -4.26
N GLY A 167 13.44 14.05 -5.14
CA GLY A 167 13.52 13.68 -6.55
C GLY A 167 13.20 12.21 -6.81
N THR A 168 13.23 11.82 -8.06
CA THR A 168 13.06 10.44 -8.52
C THR A 168 13.99 10.16 -9.70
N THR A 169 14.44 8.92 -9.82
CA THR A 169 15.26 8.45 -10.96
C THR A 169 14.41 7.79 -12.04
N GLN A 170 13.16 7.48 -11.75
CA GLN A 170 12.22 6.90 -12.71
C GLN A 170 11.26 7.97 -13.24
N LYS A 171 10.81 7.78 -14.46
CA LYS A 171 9.80 8.64 -15.07
C LYS A 171 8.45 8.38 -14.42
N LEU A 172 7.85 9.45 -13.86
CA LEU A 172 6.55 9.39 -13.19
C LEU A 172 5.65 10.52 -13.69
N TYR A 173 4.36 10.32 -13.50
CA TYR A 173 3.31 11.27 -13.84
C TYR A 173 2.47 11.57 -12.60
N GLN A 174 2.12 12.82 -12.41
CA GLN A 174 1.07 13.22 -11.49
C GLN A 174 -0.21 13.41 -12.28
N ASP A 175 -1.15 12.54 -12.03
CA ASP A 175 -2.48 12.57 -12.61
C ASP A 175 -3.48 13.24 -11.66
N TYR A 176 -4.63 13.64 -12.20
CA TYR A 176 -5.68 14.30 -11.43
C TYR A 176 -7.06 13.91 -11.93
N CYS A 177 -7.94 13.53 -11.01
CA CYS A 177 -9.36 13.32 -11.26
C CYS A 177 -10.17 14.49 -10.68
N PRO A 178 -10.87 15.30 -11.49
CA PRO A 178 -11.62 16.44 -11.00
C PRO A 178 -12.93 16.05 -10.29
N MET A 179 -13.42 14.85 -10.51
CA MET A 179 -14.75 14.41 -10.01
C MET A 179 -14.69 13.76 -8.62
N TYR A 180 -13.49 13.37 -8.16
CA TYR A 180 -13.37 12.72 -6.86
C TYR A 180 -13.65 13.71 -5.72
N ASN A 181 -14.09 13.18 -4.56
CA ASN A 181 -14.34 13.96 -3.34
C ASN A 181 -15.28 15.15 -3.59
N ASP A 182 -16.49 14.87 -4.09
CA ASP A 182 -17.54 15.87 -4.36
C ASP A 182 -17.09 17.03 -5.29
N GLY A 183 -16.23 16.70 -6.27
CA GLY A 183 -15.74 17.68 -7.24
C GLY A 183 -14.55 18.51 -6.76
N LYS A 184 -14.01 18.24 -5.56
CA LYS A 184 -12.75 18.86 -5.10
C LYS A 184 -11.55 18.31 -5.85
N GLY A 185 -11.69 17.09 -6.36
CA GLY A 185 -10.66 16.36 -7.07
C GLY A 185 -9.60 15.74 -6.18
N ALA A 186 -8.82 14.84 -6.76
CA ALA A 186 -7.63 14.28 -6.12
C ALA A 186 -6.55 13.95 -7.16
N ILE A 187 -5.30 13.98 -6.70
CA ILE A 187 -4.13 13.57 -7.50
C ILE A 187 -3.76 12.13 -7.19
N TRP A 188 -3.00 11.50 -8.10
CA TRP A 188 -2.22 10.29 -7.82
C TRP A 188 -0.94 10.30 -8.64
N ILE A 189 0.03 9.47 -8.24
CA ILE A 189 1.28 9.27 -8.97
C ILE A 189 1.17 7.99 -9.79
N SER A 190 1.66 8.03 -11.03
CA SER A 190 1.58 6.92 -11.98
C SER A 190 2.93 6.70 -12.67
N GLU A 191 3.24 5.45 -12.96
CA GLU A 191 4.39 5.03 -13.77
C GLU A 191 4.11 5.10 -15.28
N ALA A 192 2.86 5.29 -15.66
CA ALA A 192 2.41 5.31 -17.05
C ALA A 192 1.65 6.59 -17.36
N LYS A 193 1.83 7.13 -18.58
CA LYS A 193 1.06 8.27 -19.06
C LYS A 193 -0.42 7.96 -19.32
N THR A 194 -0.74 6.68 -19.49
CA THR A 194 -2.11 6.22 -19.68
C THR A 194 -2.85 6.32 -18.34
N ILE A 195 -3.94 7.06 -18.34
CA ILE A 195 -4.77 7.24 -17.14
C ILE A 195 -5.39 5.91 -16.71
N LYS A 196 -5.14 5.55 -15.44
CA LYS A 196 -5.79 4.47 -14.72
C LYS A 196 -6.19 4.99 -13.34
N ASN A 197 -7.44 5.44 -13.24
CA ASN A 197 -7.96 6.13 -12.07
C ASN A 197 -8.16 5.16 -10.89
N PRO A 198 -7.40 5.30 -9.79
CA PRO A 198 -7.54 4.42 -8.63
C PRO A 198 -8.75 4.73 -7.76
N TYR A 199 -9.32 5.94 -7.89
CA TYR A 199 -10.44 6.38 -7.06
C TYR A 199 -11.78 5.79 -7.50
N TYR A 200 -11.92 5.47 -8.79
CA TYR A 200 -13.15 4.91 -9.33
C TYR A 200 -12.98 3.50 -9.91
N GLY A 201 -11.72 3.05 -10.14
CA GLY A 201 -11.45 1.74 -10.71
C GLY A 201 -12.18 1.54 -12.03
N SER A 202 -12.76 0.36 -12.23
CA SER A 202 -13.47 0.00 -13.46
C SER A 202 -14.66 0.91 -13.79
N LYS A 203 -15.26 1.57 -12.80
CA LYS A 203 -16.40 2.48 -13.01
C LYS A 203 -16.05 3.69 -13.88
N MET A 204 -14.82 4.23 -13.70
CA MET A 204 -14.36 5.42 -14.44
C MET A 204 -12.84 5.37 -14.63
N LEU A 205 -12.31 4.27 -15.13
CA LEU A 205 -10.87 3.98 -15.19
C LEU A 205 -10.06 5.04 -15.93
N THR A 206 -10.60 5.65 -16.96
CA THR A 206 -9.92 6.65 -17.80
C THR A 206 -10.26 8.09 -17.42
N CYS A 207 -11.01 8.31 -16.34
CA CYS A 207 -11.33 9.66 -15.87
C CYS A 207 -10.13 10.31 -15.21
N GLY A 208 -9.64 11.39 -15.78
CA GLY A 208 -8.52 12.15 -15.28
C GLY A 208 -7.65 12.72 -16.39
N SER A 209 -6.59 13.41 -15.99
CA SER A 209 -5.60 13.98 -16.90
C SER A 209 -4.24 14.08 -16.22
N VAL A 210 -3.17 13.94 -16.99
CA VAL A 210 -1.80 14.21 -16.55
C VAL A 210 -1.65 15.71 -16.27
N LYS A 211 -1.14 16.07 -15.09
CA LYS A 211 -0.88 17.46 -14.67
C LYS A 211 0.59 17.80 -14.63
N LYS A 212 1.44 16.82 -14.32
CA LYS A 212 2.88 17.02 -14.20
C LYS A 212 3.62 15.74 -14.60
N GLU A 213 4.82 15.89 -15.09
CA GLU A 213 5.78 14.83 -15.35
C GLU A 213 7.02 15.08 -14.48
N PHE A 214 7.54 14.02 -13.82
CA PHE A 214 8.74 14.07 -12.97
C PHE A 214 9.93 13.42 -13.66
#